data_f09e4cd3dff40d22671ddd036fe8bf87
#
_entry.id   f09e4cd3dff40d22671ddd036fe8bf87
#
_cell.length_a   1.000
_cell.length_b   1.000
_cell.length_c   1.000
_cell.angle_alpha   90.00
_cell.angle_beta   90.00
_cell.angle_gamma   90.00
#
_symmetry.space_group_name_H-M   'P 1'
#
loop_
_entity.id
_entity.type
_entity.pdbx_description
1 polymer ?
#
loop_
_entity_poly.entity_id
_entity_poly.type
_entity_poly.pdbx_seq_one_letter_code
_entity_poly.pdbx_strand_id
1 'polypeptide(L)'
;MKAAIAEFKENGYANASIRNIAVNAHISLGNIYRYFTNKEALYCAVVEPLMEEIVRKIDSEFEHGNVEAKDVSDATVDFIWENRDKLEIINQGNTAFFESFRKMLVDMVKLSLNKLIINRYPTLLTKIKNPNFFSTIAAGFLHCLNMVALNGEDYETQKRNVKELVVFFFERMEERFENF
;
A
#
# COMPACT_ATOMS: atom_id res chain seq x y z
N MET A 1 -7.86 20.42 1.80
CA MET A 1 -7.19 19.12 1.83
C MET A 1 -5.75 19.17 2.33
N LYS A 2 -4.84 20.04 1.81
CA LYS A 2 -3.42 20.10 2.25
C LYS A 2 -3.25 20.26 3.77
N ALA A 3 -4.02 21.15 4.42
CA ALA A 3 -3.97 21.32 5.88
C ALA A 3 -4.42 20.07 6.65
N ALA A 4 -5.38 19.31 6.11
CA ALA A 4 -5.81 18.05 6.72
C ALA A 4 -4.72 16.96 6.60
N ILE A 5 -4.07 16.86 5.44
CA ILE A 5 -2.94 15.95 5.24
C ILE A 5 -1.81 16.27 6.23
N ALA A 6 -1.42 17.54 6.37
CA ALA A 6 -0.38 17.96 7.29
C ALA A 6 -0.73 17.63 8.75
N GLU A 7 -1.94 17.94 9.19
CA GLU A 7 -2.41 17.68 10.56
C GLU A 7 -2.45 16.17 10.86
N PHE A 8 -3.00 15.36 9.94
CA PHE A 8 -3.06 13.90 10.14
C PHE A 8 -1.68 13.24 10.11
N LYS A 9 -0.76 13.75 9.27
CA LYS A 9 0.61 13.26 9.21
C LYS A 9 1.36 13.53 10.51
N GLU A 10 1.26 14.76 11.02
CA GLU A 10 2.01 15.21 12.21
C GLU A 10 1.48 14.60 13.51
N ASN A 11 0.16 14.52 13.67
CA ASN A 11 -0.49 14.18 14.93
C ASN A 11 -1.13 12.77 14.92
N GLY A 12 -1.20 12.10 13.79
CA GLY A 12 -1.98 10.88 13.59
C GLY A 12 -3.49 11.13 13.67
N TYR A 13 -4.28 10.12 13.29
CA TYR A 13 -5.75 10.25 13.33
C TYR A 13 -6.28 10.56 14.74
N ALA A 14 -5.76 9.88 15.77
CA ALA A 14 -6.28 9.99 17.14
C ALA A 14 -6.18 11.42 17.68
N ASN A 15 -5.01 12.06 17.53
CA ASN A 15 -4.69 13.36 18.13
C ASN A 15 -4.97 14.54 17.21
N ALA A 16 -5.22 14.31 15.92
CA ALA A 16 -5.52 15.38 14.96
C ALA A 16 -6.78 16.17 15.33
N SER A 17 -6.71 17.48 15.13
CA SER A 17 -7.74 18.45 15.48
C SER A 17 -8.37 19.12 14.27
N ILE A 18 -9.68 18.94 14.07
CA ILE A 18 -10.43 19.64 13.00
C ILE A 18 -10.31 21.17 13.16
N ARG A 19 -10.19 21.67 14.41
CA ARG A 19 -10.01 23.11 14.66
C ARG A 19 -8.66 23.60 14.11
N ASN A 20 -7.57 22.85 14.35
CA ASN A 20 -6.26 23.18 13.80
C ASN A 20 -6.28 23.13 12.26
N ILE A 21 -6.94 22.13 11.69
CA ILE A 21 -7.13 22.04 10.23
C ILE A 21 -7.84 23.28 9.69
N ALA A 22 -8.90 23.76 10.35
CA ALA A 22 -9.63 24.94 9.94
C ALA A 22 -8.74 26.19 9.99
N VAL A 23 -7.98 26.37 11.09
CA VAL A 23 -7.04 27.49 11.27
C VAL A 23 -5.97 27.48 10.17
N ASN A 24 -5.32 26.32 9.96
CA ASN A 24 -4.24 26.17 8.98
C ASN A 24 -4.73 26.26 7.53
N ALA A 25 -6.01 25.97 7.29
CA ALA A 25 -6.66 26.12 5.99
C ALA A 25 -7.23 27.55 5.77
N HIS A 26 -7.15 28.44 6.78
CA HIS A 26 -7.74 29.79 6.77
C HIS A 26 -9.25 29.78 6.46
N ILE A 27 -9.98 28.81 7.01
CA ILE A 27 -11.44 28.70 6.88
C ILE A 27 -12.12 28.57 8.25
N SER A 28 -13.42 28.84 8.31
CA SER A 28 -14.19 28.61 9.54
C SER A 28 -14.38 27.11 9.82
N LEU A 29 -14.44 26.75 11.09
CA LEU A 29 -14.76 25.39 11.52
C LEU A 29 -16.12 24.91 10.96
N GLY A 30 -17.12 25.80 10.91
CA GLY A 30 -18.44 25.52 10.31
C GLY A 30 -18.35 25.19 8.82
N ASN A 31 -17.39 25.75 8.11
CA ASN A 31 -17.17 25.44 6.70
C ASN A 31 -16.67 23.99 6.52
N ILE A 32 -15.82 23.48 7.42
CA ILE A 32 -15.42 22.06 7.38
C ILE A 32 -16.63 21.16 7.62
N TYR A 33 -17.42 21.43 8.68
CA TYR A 33 -18.59 20.61 9.03
C TYR A 33 -19.73 20.66 8.00
N ARG A 34 -19.71 21.62 7.10
CA ARG A 34 -20.63 21.66 5.97
C ARG A 34 -20.38 20.52 4.95
N TYR A 35 -19.12 20.10 4.81
CA TYR A 35 -18.70 19.07 3.85
C TYR A 35 -18.42 17.71 4.52
N PHE A 36 -17.97 17.72 5.78
CA PHE A 36 -17.55 16.53 6.51
C PHE A 36 -18.26 16.49 7.86
N THR A 37 -19.08 15.50 8.06
CA THR A 37 -19.91 15.35 9.27
C THR A 37 -19.08 15.21 10.55
N ASN A 38 -17.88 14.64 10.46
CA ASN A 38 -16.98 14.38 11.59
C ASN A 38 -15.53 14.25 11.10
N LYS A 39 -14.61 14.00 12.05
CA LYS A 39 -13.17 13.81 11.78
C LYS A 39 -12.91 12.61 10.86
N GLU A 40 -13.66 11.53 11.05
CA GLU A 40 -13.53 10.32 10.25
C GLU A 40 -13.91 10.55 8.78
N ALA A 41 -15.01 11.27 8.51
CA ALA A 41 -15.40 11.62 7.14
C ALA A 41 -14.33 12.47 6.43
N LEU A 42 -13.72 13.43 7.14
CA LEU A 42 -12.61 14.22 6.59
C LEU A 42 -11.37 13.34 6.33
N TYR A 43 -11.07 12.44 7.23
CA TYR A 43 -9.93 11.54 7.12
C TYR A 43 -10.11 10.56 5.96
N CYS A 44 -11.28 9.92 5.84
CA CYS A 44 -11.61 9.07 4.69
C CYS A 44 -11.45 9.83 3.38
N ALA A 45 -11.96 11.04 3.28
CA ALA A 45 -11.81 11.86 2.07
C ALA A 45 -10.34 12.22 1.73
N VAL A 46 -9.43 12.16 2.70
CA VAL A 46 -7.98 12.33 2.47
C VAL A 46 -7.37 11.05 1.89
N VAL A 47 -7.75 9.88 2.39
CA VAL A 47 -7.05 8.62 2.11
C VAL A 47 -7.72 7.75 1.04
N GLU A 48 -9.07 7.77 0.92
CA GLU A 48 -9.81 6.95 -0.04
C GLU A 48 -9.33 7.09 -1.49
N PRO A 49 -9.06 8.29 -2.03
CA PRO A 49 -8.59 8.41 -3.40
C PRO A 49 -7.28 7.68 -3.66
N LEU A 50 -6.37 7.69 -2.65
CA LEU A 50 -5.11 6.95 -2.76
C LEU A 50 -5.35 5.43 -2.63
N MET A 51 -6.26 5.02 -1.74
CA MET A 51 -6.59 3.60 -1.58
C MET A 51 -7.17 3.01 -2.87
N GLU A 52 -8.08 3.74 -3.53
CA GLU A 52 -8.63 3.36 -4.84
C GLU A 52 -7.55 3.28 -5.92
N GLU A 53 -6.59 4.20 -5.88
CA GLU A 53 -5.49 4.20 -6.84
C GLU A 53 -4.52 3.04 -6.62
N ILE A 54 -4.22 2.69 -5.37
CA ILE A 54 -3.44 1.48 -5.01
C ILE A 54 -4.12 0.22 -5.57
N VAL A 55 -5.43 0.09 -5.35
CA VAL A 55 -6.22 -1.04 -5.86
C VAL A 55 -6.09 -1.15 -7.38
N ARG A 56 -6.33 -0.05 -8.11
CA ARG A 56 -6.22 -0.02 -9.57
C ARG A 56 -4.82 -0.37 -10.08
N LYS A 57 -3.76 0.10 -9.40
CA LYS A 57 -2.39 -0.25 -9.76
C LYS A 57 -2.09 -1.73 -9.55
N ILE A 58 -2.51 -2.29 -8.42
CA ILE A 58 -2.35 -3.73 -8.17
C ILE A 58 -3.06 -4.53 -9.27
N ASP A 59 -4.31 -4.21 -9.58
CA ASP A 59 -5.05 -4.91 -10.64
C ASP A 59 -4.34 -4.80 -12.00
N SER A 60 -3.90 -3.60 -12.39
CA SER A 60 -3.26 -3.39 -13.70
C SER A 60 -1.90 -4.10 -13.84
N GLU A 61 -1.09 -4.13 -12.82
CA GLU A 61 0.22 -4.80 -12.84
C GLU A 61 0.07 -6.33 -12.98
N PHE A 62 -0.98 -6.90 -12.40
CA PHE A 62 -1.19 -8.34 -12.43
C PHE A 62 -2.06 -8.85 -13.59
N GLU A 63 -2.91 -8.01 -14.22
CA GLU A 63 -3.70 -8.40 -15.40
C GLU A 63 -2.82 -8.74 -16.61
N HIS A 64 -1.68 -8.10 -16.75
CA HIS A 64 -0.78 -8.30 -17.88
C HIS A 64 0.11 -9.56 -17.77
N GLY A 65 0.03 -10.33 -16.69
CA GLY A 65 0.66 -11.66 -16.53
C GLY A 65 2.19 -11.72 -16.63
N ASN A 66 2.85 -10.60 -16.83
CA ASN A 66 4.26 -10.47 -17.13
C ASN A 66 5.04 -9.74 -16.03
N VAL A 67 4.68 -9.92 -14.76
CA VAL A 67 5.49 -9.36 -13.67
C VAL A 67 6.77 -10.19 -13.53
N GLU A 68 7.75 -9.92 -14.38
CA GLU A 68 9.12 -10.22 -14.00
C GLU A 68 9.52 -9.24 -12.90
N ALA A 69 10.20 -9.72 -11.87
CA ALA A 69 10.61 -8.89 -10.74
C ALA A 69 11.44 -7.64 -11.15
N LYS A 70 12.10 -7.72 -12.32
CA LYS A 70 12.83 -6.59 -12.92
C LYS A 70 11.92 -5.50 -13.50
N ASP A 71 10.63 -5.80 -13.71
CA ASP A 71 9.67 -4.95 -14.42
C ASP A 71 8.77 -4.14 -13.46
N VAL A 72 9.09 -4.08 -12.15
CA VAL A 72 8.47 -3.05 -11.31
C VAL A 72 8.80 -1.71 -11.95
N SER A 73 7.78 -1.18 -12.58
CA SER A 73 7.92 0.02 -13.40
C SER A 73 8.41 1.16 -12.53
N ASP A 74 9.27 2.00 -13.09
CA ASP A 74 9.64 3.26 -12.42
C ASP A 74 8.37 4.03 -12.01
N ALA A 75 7.28 3.89 -12.77
CA ALA A 75 5.96 4.44 -12.43
C ALA A 75 5.39 3.95 -11.09
N THR A 76 5.67 2.72 -10.66
CA THR A 76 5.27 2.23 -9.34
C THR A 76 6.11 2.88 -8.24
N VAL A 77 7.41 3.05 -8.47
CA VAL A 77 8.30 3.76 -7.53
C VAL A 77 7.90 5.24 -7.43
N ASP A 78 7.66 5.89 -8.57
CA ASP A 78 7.20 7.28 -8.64
C ASP A 78 5.90 7.47 -7.87
N PHE A 79 4.95 6.56 -8.07
CA PHE A 79 3.67 6.58 -7.33
C PHE A 79 3.86 6.48 -5.82
N ILE A 80 4.72 5.58 -5.34
CA ILE A 80 5.02 5.43 -3.91
C ILE A 80 5.67 6.72 -3.39
N TRP A 81 6.64 7.27 -4.12
CA TRP A 81 7.35 8.49 -3.74
C TRP A 81 6.44 9.71 -3.66
N GLU A 82 5.63 9.93 -4.68
CA GLU A 82 4.70 11.06 -4.75
C GLU A 82 3.61 11.02 -3.67
N ASN A 83 3.23 9.83 -3.24
CA ASN A 83 2.17 9.63 -2.27
C ASN A 83 2.66 9.26 -0.86
N ARG A 84 3.96 9.33 -0.57
CA ARG A 84 4.54 8.90 0.71
C ARG A 84 3.88 9.51 1.95
N ASP A 85 3.51 10.80 1.91
CA ASP A 85 2.82 11.47 3.03
C ASP A 85 1.46 10.85 3.35
N LYS A 86 0.69 10.48 2.32
CA LYS A 86 -0.60 9.83 2.50
C LYS A 86 -0.45 8.36 2.90
N LEU A 87 0.58 7.67 2.37
CA LEU A 87 0.92 6.31 2.78
C LEU A 87 1.28 6.26 4.27
N GLU A 88 2.01 7.27 4.76
CA GLU A 88 2.32 7.42 6.19
C GLU A 88 1.04 7.59 7.02
N ILE A 89 0.12 8.45 6.58
CA ILE A 89 -1.19 8.63 7.24
C ILE A 89 -1.98 7.32 7.28
N ILE A 90 -2.00 6.56 6.17
CA ILE A 90 -2.66 5.25 6.10
C ILE A 90 -2.02 4.27 7.09
N ASN A 91 -0.68 4.26 7.16
CA ASN A 91 0.05 3.35 8.05
C ASN A 91 -0.17 3.65 9.54
N GLN A 92 -0.29 4.91 9.91
CA GLN A 92 -0.62 5.34 11.27
C GLN A 92 -2.10 5.11 11.63
N GLY A 93 -2.94 4.81 10.64
CA GLY A 93 -4.36 4.55 10.83
C GLY A 93 -4.61 3.27 11.63
N ASN A 94 -5.35 3.38 12.72
CA ASN A 94 -5.72 2.27 13.60
C ASN A 94 -7.24 2.24 13.80
N THR A 95 -7.99 2.22 12.69
CA THR A 95 -9.45 2.13 12.69
C THR A 95 -9.91 0.83 12.02
N ALA A 96 -11.13 0.39 12.28
CA ALA A 96 -11.71 -0.78 11.63
C ALA A 96 -11.71 -0.65 10.09
N PHE A 97 -11.81 0.59 9.60
CA PHE A 97 -11.72 0.90 8.18
C PHE A 97 -10.34 0.51 7.60
N PHE A 98 -9.24 0.85 8.28
CA PHE A 98 -7.88 0.49 7.82
C PHE A 98 -7.60 -1.00 7.93
N GLU A 99 -8.10 -1.66 8.94
CA GLU A 99 -7.98 -3.12 9.05
C GLU A 99 -8.68 -3.81 7.88
N SER A 100 -9.88 -3.35 7.52
CA SER A 100 -10.62 -3.86 6.37
C SER A 100 -9.87 -3.61 5.06
N PHE A 101 -9.28 -2.42 4.89
CA PHE A 101 -8.48 -2.09 3.71
C PHE A 101 -7.20 -2.94 3.62
N ARG A 102 -6.45 -3.08 4.72
CA ARG A 102 -5.26 -3.95 4.74
C ARG A 102 -5.60 -5.39 4.36
N LYS A 103 -6.68 -5.92 4.91
CA LYS A 103 -7.18 -7.26 4.56
C LYS A 103 -7.50 -7.37 3.07
N MET A 104 -8.22 -6.39 2.53
CA MET A 104 -8.55 -6.36 1.10
C MET A 104 -7.28 -6.35 0.24
N LEU A 105 -6.26 -5.53 0.56
CA LEU A 105 -4.99 -5.52 -0.17
C LEU A 105 -4.27 -6.87 -0.11
N VAL A 106 -4.23 -7.52 1.06
CA VAL A 106 -3.63 -8.86 1.19
C VAL A 106 -4.37 -9.87 0.33
N ASP A 107 -5.71 -9.85 0.32
CA ASP A 107 -6.52 -10.76 -0.49
C ASP A 107 -6.32 -10.52 -1.99
N MET A 108 -6.18 -9.27 -2.43
CA MET A 108 -5.88 -8.92 -3.83
C MET A 108 -4.49 -9.43 -4.25
N VAL A 109 -3.44 -9.12 -3.49
CA VAL A 109 -2.07 -9.58 -3.79
C VAL A 109 -2.01 -11.10 -3.76
N LYS A 110 -2.68 -11.76 -2.81
CA LYS A 110 -2.80 -13.23 -2.76
C LYS A 110 -3.41 -13.81 -4.03
N LEU A 111 -4.53 -13.24 -4.50
CA LEU A 111 -5.19 -13.70 -5.74
C LEU A 111 -4.27 -13.53 -6.95
N SER A 112 -3.58 -12.42 -7.02
CA SER A 112 -2.63 -12.12 -8.09
C SER A 112 -1.43 -13.05 -8.08
N LEU A 113 -0.85 -13.30 -6.90
CA LEU A 113 0.22 -14.29 -6.73
C LEU A 113 -0.24 -15.70 -7.13
N ASN A 114 -1.45 -16.08 -6.74
CA ASN A 114 -2.00 -17.38 -7.09
C ASN A 114 -2.15 -17.52 -8.62
N LYS A 115 -2.69 -16.51 -9.31
CA LYS A 115 -2.77 -16.48 -10.79
C LYS A 115 -1.38 -16.56 -11.43
N LEU A 116 -0.41 -15.78 -10.95
CA LEU A 116 0.96 -15.79 -11.45
C LEU A 116 1.58 -17.18 -11.35
N ILE A 117 1.43 -17.84 -10.20
CA ILE A 117 2.01 -19.17 -9.97
C ILE A 117 1.31 -20.24 -10.79
N ILE A 118 -0.03 -20.22 -10.90
CA ILE A 118 -0.78 -21.15 -11.76
C ILE A 118 -0.29 -21.05 -13.21
N ASN A 119 -0.09 -19.85 -13.71
CA ASN A 119 0.26 -19.63 -15.10
C ASN A 119 1.74 -19.91 -15.41
N ARG A 120 2.64 -19.53 -14.50
CA ARG A 120 4.09 -19.54 -14.75
C ARG A 120 4.82 -20.71 -14.10
N TYR A 121 4.33 -21.19 -12.96
CA TYR A 121 4.98 -22.21 -12.13
C TYR A 121 4.00 -23.30 -11.62
N PRO A 122 3.26 -23.98 -12.51
CA PRO A 122 2.20 -24.92 -12.09
C PRO A 122 2.73 -26.05 -11.20
N THR A 123 3.99 -26.46 -11.38
CA THR A 123 4.65 -27.49 -10.56
C THR A 123 4.86 -27.03 -9.12
N LEU A 124 4.99 -25.73 -8.89
CA LEU A 124 5.18 -25.18 -7.56
C LEU A 124 3.96 -25.39 -6.65
N LEU A 125 2.75 -25.38 -7.22
CA LEU A 125 1.51 -25.61 -6.47
C LEU A 125 1.47 -26.98 -5.82
N THR A 126 2.08 -28.00 -6.44
CA THR A 126 2.11 -29.36 -5.89
C THR A 126 3.04 -29.48 -4.68
N LYS A 127 4.00 -28.57 -4.55
CA LYS A 127 4.98 -28.52 -3.46
C LYS A 127 4.49 -27.69 -2.27
N ILE A 128 3.64 -26.68 -2.51
CA ILE A 128 3.12 -25.81 -1.45
C ILE A 128 2.00 -26.53 -0.70
N LYS A 129 2.30 -26.99 0.52
CA LYS A 129 1.34 -27.72 1.37
C LYS A 129 0.59 -26.80 2.35
N ASN A 130 1.12 -25.63 2.65
CA ASN A 130 0.49 -24.70 3.60
C ASN A 130 -0.62 -23.91 2.90
N PRO A 131 -1.91 -24.04 3.31
CA PRO A 131 -3.02 -23.32 2.69
C PRO A 131 -2.92 -21.79 2.86
N ASN A 132 -2.18 -21.33 3.87
CA ASN A 132 -1.99 -19.90 4.15
C ASN A 132 -0.73 -19.32 3.49
N PHE A 133 0.01 -20.12 2.71
CA PHE A 133 1.29 -19.68 2.13
C PHE A 133 1.16 -18.36 1.37
N PHE A 134 0.24 -18.28 0.41
CA PHE A 134 0.06 -17.06 -0.40
C PHE A 134 -0.38 -15.85 0.41
N SER A 135 -1.25 -16.05 1.41
CA SER A 135 -1.67 -14.96 2.31
C SER A 135 -0.50 -14.46 3.14
N THR A 136 0.37 -15.36 3.62
CA THR A 136 1.56 -15.00 4.41
C THR A 136 2.57 -14.24 3.57
N ILE A 137 2.84 -14.70 2.33
CA ILE A 137 3.77 -14.01 1.42
C ILE A 137 3.22 -12.64 1.01
N ALA A 138 1.92 -12.55 0.68
CA ALA A 138 1.28 -11.27 0.34
C ALA A 138 1.34 -10.26 1.49
N ALA A 139 1.02 -10.69 2.70
CA ALA A 139 1.10 -9.84 3.89
C ALA A 139 2.54 -9.39 4.18
N GLY A 140 3.50 -10.31 4.08
CA GLY A 140 4.93 -10.01 4.25
C GLY A 140 5.44 -9.01 3.22
N PHE A 141 5.12 -9.21 1.94
CA PHE A 141 5.48 -8.31 0.86
C PHE A 141 4.92 -6.91 1.07
N LEU A 142 3.61 -6.80 1.32
CA LEU A 142 2.95 -5.51 1.57
C LEU A 142 3.53 -4.79 2.80
N HIS A 143 3.85 -5.54 3.88
CA HIS A 143 4.48 -4.95 5.06
C HIS A 143 5.88 -4.41 4.74
N CYS A 144 6.73 -5.19 4.06
CA CYS A 144 8.07 -4.76 3.68
C CYS A 144 8.01 -3.58 2.70
N LEU A 145 7.10 -3.59 1.73
CA LEU A 145 6.91 -2.48 0.78
C LEU A 145 6.53 -1.19 1.51
N ASN A 146 5.64 -1.28 2.49
CA ASN A 146 5.25 -0.15 3.33
C ASN A 146 6.44 0.39 4.14
N MET A 147 7.25 -0.48 4.74
CA MET A 147 8.46 -0.06 5.46
C MET A 147 9.46 0.65 4.55
N VAL A 148 9.69 0.14 3.34
CA VAL A 148 10.55 0.80 2.34
C VAL A 148 9.98 2.15 1.92
N ALA A 149 8.66 2.24 1.72
CA ALA A 149 7.98 3.48 1.34
C ALA A 149 8.10 4.60 2.39
N LEU A 150 8.22 4.22 3.69
CA LEU A 150 8.23 5.16 4.82
C LEU A 150 9.63 5.52 5.33
N ASN A 151 10.69 4.85 4.87
CA ASN A 151 12.05 5.03 5.42
C ASN A 151 12.72 6.40 5.10
N GLY A 152 11.99 7.34 4.53
CA GLY A 152 12.40 8.76 4.47
C GLY A 152 13.69 9.07 3.72
N GLU A 153 14.26 8.10 3.02
CA GLU A 153 15.49 8.25 2.24
C GLU A 153 15.23 9.04 0.95
N ASP A 154 16.28 9.35 0.21
CA ASP A 154 16.15 9.98 -1.11
C ASP A 154 15.50 9.04 -2.13
N TYR A 155 15.01 9.62 -3.23
CA TYR A 155 14.30 8.91 -4.29
C TYR A 155 15.09 7.73 -4.89
N GLU A 156 16.39 7.91 -5.16
CA GLU A 156 17.21 6.88 -5.78
C GLU A 156 17.42 5.67 -4.85
N THR A 157 17.60 5.94 -3.57
CA THR A 157 17.70 4.89 -2.54
C THR A 157 16.35 4.16 -2.39
N GLN A 158 15.24 4.88 -2.36
CA GLN A 158 13.91 4.25 -2.32
C GLN A 158 13.66 3.39 -3.57
N LYS A 159 14.00 3.90 -4.76
CA LYS A 159 13.88 3.17 -6.03
C LYS A 159 14.64 1.86 -6.01
N ARG A 160 15.90 1.90 -5.55
CA ARG A 160 16.72 0.70 -5.40
C ARG A 160 16.11 -0.29 -4.41
N ASN A 161 15.70 0.17 -3.23
CA ASN A 161 15.15 -0.67 -2.18
C ASN A 161 13.83 -1.35 -2.60
N VAL A 162 12.95 -0.65 -3.32
CA VAL A 162 11.72 -1.24 -3.87
C VAL A 162 12.06 -2.33 -4.88
N LYS A 163 13.00 -2.07 -5.80
CA LYS A 163 13.42 -3.06 -6.81
C LYS A 163 14.06 -4.30 -6.16
N GLU A 164 14.96 -4.11 -5.20
CA GLU A 164 15.57 -5.21 -4.45
C GLU A 164 14.54 -6.04 -3.69
N LEU A 165 13.54 -5.38 -3.10
CA LEU A 165 12.45 -6.07 -2.40
C LEU A 165 11.65 -6.97 -3.35
N VAL A 166 11.30 -6.46 -4.53
CA VAL A 166 10.54 -7.24 -5.51
C VAL A 166 11.37 -8.43 -6.03
N VAL A 167 12.65 -8.22 -6.32
CA VAL A 167 13.59 -9.30 -6.67
C VAL A 167 13.63 -10.35 -5.56
N PHE A 168 13.76 -9.92 -4.30
CA PHE A 168 13.80 -10.84 -3.15
C PHE A 168 12.54 -11.69 -3.04
N PHE A 169 11.36 -11.13 -3.23
CA PHE A 169 10.11 -11.86 -3.07
C PHE A 169 9.76 -12.73 -4.28
N PHE A 170 10.05 -12.28 -5.51
CA PHE A 170 9.47 -12.86 -6.72
C PHE A 170 10.47 -13.45 -7.71
N GLU A 171 11.78 -13.13 -7.62
CA GLU A 171 12.75 -13.68 -8.55
C GLU A 171 13.13 -15.12 -8.18
N ARG A 172 13.30 -15.96 -9.21
CA ARG A 172 13.73 -17.36 -9.08
C ARG A 172 12.90 -18.20 -8.11
N MET A 173 11.59 -18.00 -8.09
CA MET A 173 10.71 -18.76 -7.19
C MET A 173 10.83 -20.27 -7.41
N GLU A 174 10.95 -20.75 -8.65
CA GLU A 174 11.12 -22.18 -8.94
C GLU A 174 12.37 -22.76 -8.27
N GLU A 175 13.52 -22.14 -8.47
CA GLU A 175 14.80 -22.61 -7.92
C GLU A 175 14.76 -22.70 -6.39
N ARG A 176 14.05 -21.80 -5.72
CA ARG A 176 13.91 -21.79 -4.27
C ARG A 176 13.11 -22.97 -3.72
N PHE A 177 12.20 -23.52 -4.52
CA PHE A 177 11.35 -24.65 -4.15
C PHE A 177 11.80 -25.97 -4.76
N GLU A 178 12.87 -26.04 -5.55
CA GLU A 178 13.41 -27.28 -6.10
C GLU A 178 13.94 -28.22 -5.00
N ASN A 179 14.38 -27.69 -3.88
CA ASN A 179 14.99 -28.42 -2.77
C ASN A 179 14.06 -28.65 -1.56
N PHE A 180 12.73 -28.44 -1.71
CA PHE A 180 11.75 -28.69 -0.65
C PHE A 180 10.96 -29.96 -0.84
#